data_5fa6572fde1740898480116589ca31e8
#
_entry.id   5fa6572fde1740898480116589ca31e8
#
_cell.length_a   1.000
_cell.length_b   1.000
_cell.length_c   1.000
_cell.angle_alpha   90.00
_cell.angle_beta   90.00
_cell.angle_gamma   90.00
#
_symmetry.space_group_name_H-M   'P 1'
#
loop_
_entity.id
_entity.type
_entity.pdbx_description
1 polymer ?
#
loop_
_entity_poly.entity_id
_entity_poly.type
_entity_poly.pdbx_seq_one_letter_code
_entity_poly.pdbx_strand_id
1 'polypeptide(L)'
;MPSAELRDARAPLAPGPIAGILVALGLVGAVVAALVTGAADPLFISDPGPLVRWGLPVLGVVAQLASALTLGLLGMAAFLVPETTRTNRRVEATRLAGVAALVWATTALVVAFFTFADLAGLTLSDPALLSQFGSYAL
;
A
#
# COMPACT_ATOMS: atom_id res chain seq x y z
N MET A 1 -19.13 -25.10 -41.22
CA MET A 1 -18.60 -25.22 -39.86
C MET A 1 -17.32 -24.44 -39.73
N PRO A 2 -17.37 -23.17 -39.37
CA PRO A 2 -16.20 -22.45 -38.86
C PRO A 2 -16.58 -21.53 -37.70
N SER A 3 -17.08 -22.08 -36.58
CA SER A 3 -17.49 -21.24 -35.44
C SER A 3 -16.77 -21.57 -34.14
N ALA A 4 -15.82 -22.52 -34.18
CA ALA A 4 -15.08 -22.96 -32.98
C ALA A 4 -13.74 -22.20 -32.74
N GLU A 5 -13.15 -21.63 -33.78
CA GLU A 5 -11.82 -21.01 -33.70
C GLU A 5 -11.79 -19.58 -33.11
N LEU A 6 -12.94 -18.89 -33.05
CA LEU A 6 -12.99 -17.51 -32.54
C LEU A 6 -13.19 -17.41 -31.01
N ARG A 7 -13.34 -18.53 -30.32
CA ARG A 7 -13.50 -18.55 -28.84
C ARG A 7 -12.18 -18.61 -28.05
N ASP A 8 -11.10 -19.01 -28.71
CA ASP A 8 -9.80 -19.20 -28.01
C ASP A 8 -8.92 -17.93 -27.92
N ALA A 9 -9.33 -16.83 -28.56
CA ALA A 9 -8.51 -15.62 -28.62
C ALA A 9 -8.64 -14.68 -27.41
N ARG A 10 -9.42 -15.03 -26.39
CA ARG A 10 -9.53 -14.25 -25.15
C ARG A 10 -9.25 -15.13 -23.95
N ALA A 11 -8.01 -15.60 -23.84
CA ALA A 11 -7.54 -16.07 -22.54
C ALA A 11 -7.67 -14.89 -21.55
N PRO A 12 -8.48 -15.01 -20.47
CA PRO A 12 -8.56 -13.95 -19.49
C PRO A 12 -7.14 -13.73 -18.95
N LEU A 13 -6.65 -12.50 -19.04
CA LEU A 13 -5.38 -12.12 -18.47
C LEU A 13 -5.37 -12.57 -17.00
N ALA A 14 -4.43 -13.43 -16.64
CA ALA A 14 -4.31 -13.89 -15.27
C ALA A 14 -4.25 -12.66 -14.35
N PRO A 15 -5.00 -12.61 -13.23
CA PRO A 15 -5.10 -11.41 -12.39
C PRO A 15 -3.76 -10.95 -11.81
N GLY A 16 -2.77 -11.85 -11.71
CA GLY A 16 -1.44 -11.56 -11.20
C GLY A 16 -0.67 -10.47 -11.95
N PRO A 17 -0.49 -10.56 -13.29
CA PRO A 17 0.25 -9.54 -14.03
C PRO A 17 -0.45 -8.18 -14.02
N ILE A 18 -1.78 -8.13 -14.05
CA ILE A 18 -2.53 -6.86 -13.98
C ILE A 18 -2.30 -6.18 -12.62
N ALA A 19 -2.38 -6.92 -11.53
CA ALA A 19 -2.11 -6.39 -10.19
C ALA A 19 -0.67 -5.84 -10.09
N GLY A 20 0.31 -6.56 -10.62
CA GLY A 20 1.70 -6.10 -10.68
C GLY A 20 1.88 -4.80 -11.46
N ILE A 21 1.22 -4.67 -12.62
CA ILE A 21 1.25 -3.45 -13.42
C ILE A 21 0.62 -2.27 -12.67
N LEU A 22 -0.51 -2.46 -12.01
CA LEU A 22 -1.18 -1.40 -11.24
C LEU A 22 -0.31 -0.92 -10.06
N VAL A 23 0.33 -1.84 -9.35
CA VAL A 23 1.28 -1.50 -8.28
C VAL A 23 2.46 -0.72 -8.83
N ALA A 24 3.08 -1.17 -9.93
CA ALA A 24 4.18 -0.48 -10.56
C ALA A 24 3.80 0.94 -11.03
N LEU A 25 2.63 1.10 -11.66
CA LEU A 25 2.12 2.41 -12.07
C LEU A 25 1.88 3.33 -10.87
N GLY A 26 1.34 2.80 -9.76
CA GLY A 26 1.14 3.56 -8.53
C GLY A 26 2.46 4.06 -7.94
N LEU A 27 3.49 3.20 -7.89
CA LEU A 27 4.82 3.57 -7.39
C LEU A 27 5.51 4.61 -8.31
N VAL A 28 5.47 4.39 -9.62
CA VAL A 28 6.02 5.36 -10.59
C VAL A 28 5.29 6.71 -10.46
N GLY A 29 3.96 6.69 -10.35
CA GLY A 29 3.16 7.90 -10.15
C GLY A 29 3.55 8.65 -8.87
N ALA A 30 3.79 7.94 -7.75
CA ALA A 30 4.23 8.55 -6.50
C ALA A 30 5.61 9.21 -6.63
N VAL A 31 6.56 8.54 -7.29
CA VAL A 31 7.90 9.10 -7.52
C VAL A 31 7.82 10.35 -8.41
N VAL A 32 7.07 10.27 -9.50
CA VAL A 32 6.87 11.44 -10.40
C VAL A 32 6.20 12.59 -9.66
N ALA A 33 5.15 12.32 -8.88
CA ALA A 33 4.48 13.34 -8.08
C ALA A 33 5.44 13.99 -7.07
N ALA A 34 6.25 13.21 -6.36
CA ALA A 34 7.24 13.73 -5.41
C ALA A 34 8.28 14.63 -6.08
N LEU A 35 8.72 14.28 -7.30
CA LEU A 35 9.67 15.09 -8.08
C LEU A 35 9.03 16.40 -8.58
N VAL A 36 7.79 16.32 -9.09
CA VAL A 36 7.11 17.50 -9.68
C VAL A 36 6.66 18.49 -8.60
N THR A 37 6.24 17.98 -7.43
CA THR A 37 5.77 18.83 -6.33
C THR A 37 6.88 19.37 -5.43
N GLY A 38 8.13 18.89 -5.61
CA GLY A 38 9.23 19.22 -4.71
C GLY A 38 9.09 18.60 -3.31
N ALA A 39 8.19 17.62 -3.14
CA ALA A 39 7.97 16.98 -1.83
C ALA A 39 9.19 16.20 -1.32
N ALA A 40 10.12 15.88 -2.22
CA ALA A 40 11.38 15.22 -1.90
C ALA A 40 12.57 16.18 -1.80
N ASP A 41 12.35 17.51 -1.92
CA ASP A 41 13.42 18.50 -1.84
C ASP A 41 13.89 18.69 -0.38
N PRO A 42 15.19 18.97 -0.16
CA PRO A 42 15.71 19.27 1.17
C PRO A 42 15.06 20.51 1.76
N LEU A 43 14.58 20.42 2.99
CA LEU A 43 14.09 21.56 3.74
C LEU A 43 15.27 22.38 4.27
N PHE A 44 15.24 23.71 4.11
CA PHE A 44 16.33 24.60 4.50
C PHE A 44 16.53 24.73 6.02
N ILE A 45 15.51 24.43 6.84
CA ILE A 45 15.52 24.70 8.29
C ILE A 45 15.66 23.42 9.10
N SER A 46 15.02 22.32 8.66
CA SER A 46 15.12 21.02 9.34
C SER A 46 14.88 19.92 8.32
N ASP A 47 15.91 19.13 8.03
CA ASP A 47 15.83 18.05 7.06
C ASP A 47 15.82 16.70 7.80
N PRO A 48 14.71 15.93 7.76
CA PRO A 48 14.62 14.61 8.38
C PRO A 48 15.48 13.56 7.67
N GLY A 49 16.09 13.94 6.55
CA GLY A 49 16.98 13.09 5.76
C GLY A 49 16.29 12.42 4.56
N PRO A 50 17.09 11.96 3.59
CA PRO A 50 16.59 11.43 2.32
C PRO A 50 15.69 10.20 2.48
N LEU A 51 15.91 9.40 3.53
CA LEU A 51 15.12 8.20 3.77
C LEU A 51 13.67 8.52 4.12
N VAL A 52 13.44 9.55 4.93
CA VAL A 52 12.09 10.00 5.29
C VAL A 52 11.42 10.65 4.10
N ARG A 53 12.12 11.55 3.40
CA ARG A 53 11.59 12.29 2.24
C ARG A 53 11.12 11.38 1.09
N TRP A 54 11.91 10.37 0.75
CA TRP A 54 11.53 9.41 -0.31
C TRP A 54 10.67 8.27 0.22
N GLY A 55 10.83 7.91 1.50
CA GLY A 55 10.05 6.86 2.14
C GLY A 55 8.57 7.20 2.27
N LEU A 56 8.23 8.44 2.64
CA LEU A 56 6.84 8.85 2.85
C LEU A 56 5.94 8.65 1.62
N PRO A 57 6.28 9.16 0.40
CA PRO A 57 5.43 8.93 -0.76
C PRO A 57 5.32 7.45 -1.14
N VAL A 58 6.40 6.69 -1.06
CA VAL A 58 6.39 5.26 -1.39
C VAL A 58 5.55 4.46 -0.40
N LEU A 59 5.77 4.66 0.90
CA LEU A 59 4.99 3.99 1.95
C LEU A 59 3.53 4.41 1.92
N GLY A 60 3.23 5.66 1.57
CA GLY A 60 1.87 6.15 1.38
C GLY A 60 1.13 5.36 0.30
N VAL A 61 1.76 5.11 -0.85
CA VAL A 61 1.17 4.27 -1.92
C VAL A 61 0.97 2.84 -1.44
N VAL A 62 1.94 2.24 -0.75
CA VAL A 62 1.81 0.88 -0.21
C VAL A 62 0.65 0.79 0.78
N ALA A 63 0.50 1.76 1.68
CA ALA A 63 -0.61 1.82 2.62
C ALA A 63 -1.96 1.92 1.93
N GLN A 64 -2.08 2.76 0.90
CA GLN A 64 -3.30 2.92 0.10
C GLN A 64 -3.68 1.63 -0.64
N LEU A 65 -2.71 0.97 -1.28
CA LEU A 65 -2.94 -0.28 -1.97
C LEU A 65 -3.35 -1.40 -1.00
N ALA A 66 -2.68 -1.49 0.15
CA ALA A 66 -2.98 -2.49 1.16
C ALA A 66 -4.39 -2.28 1.77
N SER A 67 -4.78 -1.03 2.03
CA SER A 67 -6.14 -0.71 2.52
C SER A 67 -7.21 -1.05 1.49
N ALA A 68 -7.01 -0.68 0.23
CA ALA A 68 -7.94 -0.99 -0.86
C ALA A 68 -8.09 -2.49 -1.06
N LEU A 69 -6.99 -3.25 -0.99
CA LEU A 69 -6.99 -4.70 -1.10
C LEU A 69 -7.74 -5.35 0.08
N THR A 70 -7.50 -4.86 1.31
CA THR A 70 -8.20 -5.34 2.51
C THR A 70 -9.71 -5.15 2.38
N LEU A 71 -10.16 -3.94 2.04
CA LEU A 71 -11.57 -3.63 1.89
C LEU A 71 -12.20 -4.39 0.72
N GLY A 72 -11.49 -4.50 -0.41
CA GLY A 72 -11.94 -5.24 -1.57
C GLY A 72 -12.13 -6.74 -1.29
N LEU A 73 -11.18 -7.37 -0.60
CA LEU A 73 -11.27 -8.79 -0.24
C LEU A 73 -12.37 -9.06 0.80
N LEU A 74 -12.52 -8.19 1.80
CA LEU A 74 -13.60 -8.30 2.78
C LEU A 74 -14.97 -8.10 2.13
N GLY A 75 -15.11 -7.09 1.28
CA GLY A 75 -16.35 -6.86 0.52
C GLY A 75 -16.69 -8.04 -0.38
N MET A 76 -15.69 -8.61 -1.07
CA MET A 76 -15.88 -9.80 -1.90
C MET A 76 -16.31 -11.01 -1.06
N ALA A 77 -15.68 -11.24 0.09
CA ALA A 77 -16.02 -12.32 1.00
C ALA A 77 -17.43 -12.17 1.61
N ALA A 78 -17.85 -10.93 1.87
CA ALA A 78 -19.15 -10.64 2.49
C ALA A 78 -20.32 -10.72 1.50
N PHE A 79 -20.15 -10.21 0.28
CA PHE A 79 -21.27 -9.95 -0.64
C PHE A 79 -21.26 -10.78 -1.91
N LEU A 80 -20.08 -11.20 -2.41
CA LEU A 80 -19.98 -11.85 -3.73
C LEU A 80 -19.81 -13.37 -3.68
N VAL A 81 -19.43 -13.95 -2.55
CA VAL A 81 -19.27 -15.41 -2.44
C VAL A 81 -20.58 -16.03 -1.98
N PRO A 82 -21.35 -16.75 -2.86
CA PRO A 82 -22.58 -17.42 -2.48
C PRO A 82 -22.31 -18.51 -1.43
N GLU A 83 -23.22 -18.69 -0.49
CA GLU A 83 -23.10 -19.71 0.59
C GLU A 83 -23.00 -21.14 0.06
N THR A 84 -23.55 -21.40 -1.13
CA THR A 84 -23.55 -22.72 -1.76
C THR A 84 -22.24 -23.09 -2.45
N THR A 85 -21.32 -22.13 -2.66
CA THR A 85 -20.09 -22.35 -3.42
C THR A 85 -18.89 -22.37 -2.48
N ARG A 86 -18.66 -23.52 -1.84
CA ARG A 86 -17.42 -23.91 -1.16
C ARG A 86 -16.88 -22.95 -0.11
N THR A 87 -17.08 -23.31 1.12
CA THR A 87 -16.43 -22.80 2.35
C THR A 87 -14.95 -22.39 2.17
N ASN A 88 -14.21 -23.09 1.31
CA ASN A 88 -12.79 -22.83 1.06
C ASN A 88 -12.50 -21.45 0.46
N ARG A 89 -13.29 -20.96 -0.50
CA ARG A 89 -13.01 -19.66 -1.13
C ARG A 89 -13.25 -18.48 -0.20
N ARG A 90 -14.26 -18.58 0.66
CA ARG A 90 -14.55 -17.54 1.66
C ARG A 90 -13.43 -17.47 2.71
N VAL A 91 -13.00 -18.62 3.20
CA VAL A 91 -11.89 -18.73 4.16
C VAL A 91 -10.58 -18.18 3.56
N GLU A 92 -10.30 -18.52 2.31
CA GLU A 92 -9.10 -18.03 1.61
C GLU A 92 -9.14 -16.50 1.43
N ALA A 93 -10.26 -15.93 0.99
CA ALA A 93 -10.43 -14.49 0.86
C ALA A 93 -10.27 -13.77 2.21
N THR A 94 -10.84 -14.30 3.28
CA THR A 94 -10.69 -13.74 4.64
C THR A 94 -9.24 -13.82 5.14
N ARG A 95 -8.55 -14.94 4.85
CA ARG A 95 -7.14 -15.08 5.21
C ARG A 95 -6.25 -14.07 4.47
N LEU A 96 -6.48 -13.90 3.16
CA LEU A 96 -5.76 -12.90 2.36
C LEU A 96 -6.07 -11.48 2.83
N ALA A 97 -7.32 -11.19 3.18
CA ALA A 97 -7.71 -9.92 3.77
C ALA A 97 -6.98 -9.66 5.11
N GLY A 98 -6.82 -10.68 5.95
CA GLY A 98 -6.05 -10.59 7.20
C GLY A 98 -4.57 -10.24 6.96
N VAL A 99 -3.95 -10.89 5.98
CA VAL A 99 -2.56 -10.57 5.59
C VAL A 99 -2.46 -9.14 5.06
N ALA A 100 -3.38 -8.73 4.17
CA ALA A 100 -3.41 -7.36 3.64
C ALA A 100 -3.62 -6.32 4.76
N ALA A 101 -4.47 -6.62 5.73
CA ALA A 101 -4.70 -5.77 6.91
C ALA A 101 -3.44 -5.62 7.78
N LEU A 102 -2.67 -6.70 7.97
CA LEU A 102 -1.39 -6.64 8.69
C LEU A 102 -0.37 -5.77 7.93
N VAL A 103 -0.27 -5.93 6.61
CA VAL A 103 0.59 -5.08 5.78
C VAL A 103 0.16 -3.63 5.88
N TRP A 104 -1.13 -3.35 5.80
CA TRP A 104 -1.65 -2.00 5.97
C TRP A 104 -1.34 -1.42 7.34
N ALA A 105 -1.61 -2.14 8.43
CA ALA A 105 -1.37 -1.68 9.79
C ALA A 105 0.11 -1.38 10.06
N THR A 106 1.01 -2.28 9.64
CA THR A 106 2.45 -2.08 9.79
C THR A 106 2.95 -0.90 8.96
N THR A 107 2.50 -0.78 7.71
CA THR A 107 2.88 0.34 6.84
C THR A 107 2.33 1.67 7.38
N ALA A 108 1.09 1.69 7.87
CA ALA A 108 0.50 2.88 8.49
C ALA A 108 1.28 3.34 9.72
N LEU A 109 1.75 2.41 10.56
CA LEU A 109 2.60 2.73 11.72
C LEU A 109 3.93 3.34 11.28
N VAL A 110 4.57 2.78 10.26
CA VAL A 110 5.83 3.33 9.71
C VAL A 110 5.60 4.71 9.09
N VAL A 111 4.51 4.91 8.35
CA VAL A 111 4.13 6.24 7.82
C VAL A 111 3.91 7.24 8.94
N ALA A 112 3.21 6.85 10.01
CA ALA A 112 2.99 7.72 11.17
C ALA A 112 4.32 8.13 11.83
N PHE A 113 5.24 7.17 11.99
CA PHE A 113 6.57 7.43 12.54
C PHE A 113 7.40 8.36 11.64
N PHE A 114 7.39 8.16 10.33
CA PHE A 114 8.11 9.02 9.39
C PHE A 114 7.47 10.42 9.32
N THR A 115 6.15 10.52 9.35
CA THR A 115 5.45 11.80 9.40
C THR A 115 5.80 12.56 10.68
N PHE A 116 5.89 11.86 11.81
CA PHE A 116 6.33 12.48 13.06
C PHE A 116 7.78 12.98 12.96
N ALA A 117 8.70 12.19 12.41
CA ALA A 117 10.10 12.60 12.21
C ALA A 117 10.19 13.83 11.28
N ASP A 118 9.40 13.88 10.22
CA ASP A 118 9.32 14.99 9.27
C ASP A 118 8.81 16.27 9.96
N LEU A 119 7.71 16.18 10.70
CA LEU A 119 7.12 17.31 11.43
C LEU A 119 8.01 17.82 12.57
N ALA A 120 8.70 16.90 13.25
CA ALA A 120 9.62 17.25 14.33
C ALA A 120 10.97 17.78 13.81
N GLY A 121 11.26 17.62 12.50
CA GLY A 121 12.55 17.96 11.90
C GLY A 121 13.72 17.14 12.45
N LEU A 122 13.43 15.94 12.96
CA LEU A 122 14.40 15.04 13.56
C LEU A 122 14.84 13.98 12.55
N THR A 123 16.15 13.71 12.52
CA THR A 123 16.67 12.58 11.73
C THR A 123 16.36 11.26 12.42
N LEU A 124 16.25 10.17 11.64
CA LEU A 124 16.00 8.82 12.19
C LEU A 124 17.09 8.32 13.16
N SER A 125 18.28 8.93 13.12
CA SER A 125 19.39 8.64 14.02
C SER A 125 19.34 9.43 15.32
N ASP A 126 18.41 10.36 15.48
CA ASP A 126 18.30 11.16 16.69
C ASP A 126 17.72 10.34 17.85
N PRO A 127 18.44 10.19 18.98
CA PRO A 127 17.94 9.42 20.13
C PRO A 127 16.67 10.02 20.76
N ALA A 128 16.42 11.32 20.56
CA ALA A 128 15.23 11.99 21.06
C ALA A 128 13.96 11.57 20.30
N LEU A 129 14.09 11.07 19.05
CA LEU A 129 12.96 10.73 18.20
C LEU A 129 12.04 9.67 18.83
N LEU A 130 12.61 8.57 19.32
CA LEU A 130 11.84 7.48 19.93
C LEU A 130 11.15 7.88 21.24
N SER A 131 11.85 8.67 22.08
CA SER A 131 11.28 9.13 23.34
C SER A 131 10.13 10.11 23.13
N GLN A 132 10.27 11.02 22.17
CA GLN A 132 9.23 11.97 21.82
C GLN A 132 8.04 11.29 21.14
N PHE A 133 8.29 10.37 20.19
CA PHE A 133 7.22 9.60 19.56
C PHE A 133 6.41 8.79 20.58
N GLY A 134 7.08 8.12 21.52
CA GLY A 134 6.42 7.37 22.60
C GLY A 134 5.53 8.24 23.50
N SER A 135 5.94 9.46 23.80
CA SER A 135 5.14 10.39 24.60
C SER A 135 3.93 10.97 23.84
N TYR A 136 3.95 10.94 22.50
CA TYR A 136 2.84 11.40 21.67
C TYR A 136 1.81 10.29 21.39
N ALA A 137 2.24 9.01 21.43
CA ALA A 137 1.41 7.86 21.13
C ALA A 137 0.61 7.33 22.34
N LEU A 138 0.90 7.81 23.56
CA LEU A 138 0.21 7.48 24.81
C LEU A 138 -0.75 8.59 25.21
#